data_4f51f4028c330eedfe425761ad0c7771
#
_entry.id   4f51f4028c330eedfe425761ad0c7771
#
_cell.length_a   1.000
_cell.length_b   1.000
_cell.length_c   1.000
_cell.angle_alpha   90.00
_cell.angle_beta   90.00
_cell.angle_gamma   90.00
#
_symmetry.space_group_name_H-M   'P 1'
#
loop_
_entity.id
_entity.type
_entity.pdbx_description
1 polymer ?
#
loop_
_entity_poly.entity_id
_entity_poly.type
_entity_poly.pdbx_seq_one_letter_code
_entity_poly.pdbx_strand_id
1 'polypeptide(L)'
;MLEKLAKRKDLGNKKADVYNLLGFSYRKHSEPNLDKAFDAYQIALEANPEHLGAHEYLGELYITLGKMNKANEMLLKLETLAGTNSMEYRKLKSAIDNS
;
A
#
# COMPACT_ATOMS: atom_id res chain seq x y z
N MET A 1 24.85 4.20 -19.23
CA MET A 1 23.48 4.19 -19.77
C MET A 1 22.67 3.01 -19.28
N LEU A 2 23.26 1.83 -19.31
CA LEU A 2 22.60 0.67 -18.69
C LEU A 2 22.38 0.89 -17.21
N GLU A 3 23.31 1.56 -16.56
CA GLU A 3 23.16 1.92 -15.16
C GLU A 3 21.95 2.78 -14.89
N LYS A 4 21.61 3.67 -15.83
CA LYS A 4 20.45 4.53 -15.69
C LYS A 4 19.15 3.72 -15.71
N LEU A 5 19.08 2.69 -16.55
CA LEU A 5 17.89 1.84 -16.61
C LEU A 5 17.73 1.01 -15.33
N ALA A 6 18.85 0.44 -14.85
CA ALA A 6 18.84 -0.29 -13.60
C ALA A 6 18.45 0.62 -12.44
N LYS A 7 19.02 1.83 -12.42
CA LYS A 7 18.71 2.83 -11.40
C LYS A 7 17.24 3.26 -11.45
N ARG A 8 16.63 3.29 -12.63
CA ARG A 8 15.20 3.63 -12.73
C ARG A 8 14.34 2.60 -12.03
N LYS A 9 14.66 1.31 -12.20
CA LYS A 9 13.95 0.26 -11.46
C LYS A 9 14.15 0.43 -9.97
N ASP A 10 15.39 0.64 -9.56
CA ASP A 10 15.70 0.84 -8.15
C ASP A 10 15.01 2.09 -7.60
N LEU A 11 15.01 3.18 -8.37
CA LEU A 11 14.35 4.41 -7.97
C LEU A 11 12.83 4.21 -7.86
N GLY A 12 12.24 3.43 -8.78
CA GLY A 12 10.82 3.11 -8.71
C GLY A 12 10.48 2.37 -7.43
N ASN A 13 11.29 1.37 -7.06
CA ASN A 13 11.10 0.63 -5.82
C ASN A 13 11.33 1.51 -4.60
N LYS A 14 12.39 2.32 -4.62
CA LYS A 14 12.66 3.24 -3.52
C LYS A 14 11.57 4.27 -3.39
N LYS A 15 11.09 4.82 -4.51
CA LYS A 15 10.00 5.79 -4.50
C LYS A 15 8.75 5.18 -3.90
N ALA A 16 8.41 3.94 -4.30
CA ALA A 16 7.26 3.26 -3.75
C ALA A 16 7.40 3.06 -2.25
N ASP A 17 8.58 2.62 -1.78
CA ASP A 17 8.84 2.43 -0.36
C ASP A 17 8.71 3.73 0.42
N VAL A 18 9.30 4.81 -0.10
CA VAL A 18 9.25 6.12 0.57
C VAL A 18 7.81 6.62 0.69
N TYR A 19 7.05 6.55 -0.39
CA TYR A 19 5.67 7.04 -0.35
C TYR A 19 4.77 6.13 0.46
N ASN A 20 5.06 4.82 0.50
CA ASN A 20 4.32 3.92 1.38
C ASN A 20 4.55 4.29 2.86
N LEU A 21 5.80 4.55 3.23
CA LEU A 21 6.13 4.98 4.59
C LEU A 21 5.53 6.36 4.90
N LEU A 22 5.55 7.25 3.92
CA LEU A 22 4.96 8.58 4.09
C LEU A 22 3.46 8.47 4.32
N GLY A 23 2.78 7.64 3.54
CA GLY A 23 1.35 7.40 3.73
C GLY A 23 1.06 6.84 5.10
N PHE A 24 1.86 5.88 5.55
CA PHE A 24 1.75 5.30 6.88
C PHE A 24 1.91 6.39 7.96
N SER A 25 2.90 7.27 7.80
CA SER A 25 3.13 8.37 8.73
C SER A 25 1.94 9.31 8.80
N TYR A 26 1.38 9.69 7.66
CA TYR A 26 0.19 10.55 7.64
C TYR A 26 -1.00 9.89 8.33
N ARG A 27 -1.16 8.59 8.14
CA ARG A 27 -2.29 7.87 8.72
C ARG A 27 -2.15 7.69 10.23
N LYS A 28 -0.92 7.46 10.71
CA LYS A 28 -0.65 7.15 12.11
C LYS A 28 -0.31 8.37 12.96
N HIS A 29 -0.23 9.54 12.37
CA HIS A 29 0.06 10.76 13.10
C HIS A 29 -1.04 11.03 14.14
N SER A 30 -0.69 11.74 15.23
CA SER A 30 -1.67 12.11 16.26
C SER A 30 -2.84 12.90 15.68
N GLU A 31 -2.58 13.66 14.62
CA GLU A 31 -3.62 14.30 13.83
C GLU A 31 -3.55 13.71 12.42
N PRO A 32 -4.25 12.56 12.18
CA PRO A 32 -4.11 11.89 10.90
C PRO A 32 -4.58 12.76 9.74
N ASN A 33 -3.79 12.73 8.66
CA ASN A 33 -4.18 13.36 7.41
C ASN A 33 -4.46 12.25 6.40
N LEU A 34 -5.72 11.80 6.34
CA LEU A 34 -6.09 10.66 5.53
C LEU A 34 -6.05 10.97 4.05
N ASP A 35 -6.32 12.21 3.64
CA ASP A 35 -6.21 12.60 2.23
C ASP A 35 -4.78 12.51 1.74
N LYS A 36 -3.82 13.01 2.53
CA LYS A 36 -2.41 12.91 2.16
C LYS A 36 -1.91 11.48 2.22
N ALA A 37 -2.42 10.70 3.17
CA ALA A 37 -2.08 9.26 3.23
C ALA A 37 -2.54 8.56 1.95
N PHE A 38 -3.78 8.80 1.53
CA PHE A 38 -4.31 8.21 0.30
C PHE A 38 -3.45 8.59 -0.90
N ASP A 39 -3.14 9.88 -1.05
CA ASP A 39 -2.32 10.36 -2.17
C ASP A 39 -0.94 9.70 -2.18
N ALA A 40 -0.32 9.56 -1.01
CA ALA A 40 0.99 8.93 -0.90
C ALA A 40 0.95 7.47 -1.31
N TYR A 41 -0.07 6.72 -0.88
CA TYR A 41 -0.22 5.32 -1.29
C TYR A 41 -0.47 5.19 -2.79
N GLN A 42 -1.22 6.11 -3.37
CA GLN A 42 -1.45 6.11 -4.82
C GLN A 42 -0.14 6.33 -5.58
N ILE A 43 0.67 7.27 -5.12
CA ILE A 43 1.99 7.50 -5.73
C ILE A 43 2.87 6.26 -5.60
N ALA A 44 2.83 5.60 -4.44
CA ALA A 44 3.59 4.37 -4.24
C ALA A 44 3.18 3.30 -5.25
N LEU A 45 1.87 3.12 -5.48
CA LEU A 45 1.36 2.11 -6.40
C LEU A 45 1.59 2.49 -7.86
N GLU A 46 1.63 3.78 -8.18
CA GLU A 46 2.02 4.21 -9.52
C GLU A 46 3.49 3.90 -9.78
N ALA A 47 4.35 4.10 -8.77
CA ALA A 47 5.77 3.81 -8.88
C ALA A 47 6.04 2.31 -8.95
N ASN A 48 5.28 1.51 -8.19
CA ASN A 48 5.41 0.05 -8.20
C ASN A 48 4.03 -0.58 -7.98
N PRO A 49 3.32 -0.95 -9.06
CA PRO A 49 1.99 -1.55 -8.94
C PRO A 49 1.96 -2.88 -8.20
N GLU A 50 3.11 -3.50 -7.97
CA GLU A 50 3.21 -4.79 -7.27
C GLU A 50 3.68 -4.64 -5.83
N HIS A 51 3.72 -3.42 -5.31
CA HIS A 51 4.21 -3.16 -3.96
C HIS A 51 3.21 -3.70 -2.93
N LEU A 52 3.58 -4.77 -2.25
CA LEU A 52 2.67 -5.46 -1.33
C LEU A 52 2.28 -4.58 -0.16
N GLY A 53 3.27 -3.90 0.44
CA GLY A 53 3.00 -3.04 1.59
C GLY A 53 2.02 -1.92 1.28
N ALA A 54 2.12 -1.33 0.09
CA ALA A 54 1.20 -0.26 -0.31
C ALA A 54 -0.23 -0.78 -0.48
N HIS A 55 -0.40 -1.98 -1.03
CA HIS A 55 -1.72 -2.59 -1.13
C HIS A 55 -2.31 -2.87 0.24
N GLU A 56 -1.50 -3.38 1.16
CA GLU A 56 -1.94 -3.66 2.52
C GLU A 56 -2.35 -2.37 3.24
N TYR A 57 -1.51 -1.36 3.21
CA TYR A 57 -1.76 -0.11 3.94
C TYR A 57 -2.92 0.67 3.33
N LEU A 58 -3.02 0.69 2.00
CA LEU A 58 -4.17 1.33 1.35
C LEU A 58 -5.46 0.59 1.70
N GLY A 59 -5.41 -0.74 1.75
CA GLY A 59 -6.56 -1.53 2.19
C GLY A 59 -6.99 -1.16 3.60
N GLU A 60 -6.04 -1.00 4.51
CA GLU A 60 -6.34 -0.58 5.88
C GLU A 60 -6.91 0.84 5.93
N LEU A 61 -6.41 1.73 5.09
CA LEU A 61 -6.95 3.08 4.98
C LEU A 61 -8.41 3.05 4.51
N TYR A 62 -8.71 2.21 3.53
CA TYR A 62 -10.09 2.06 3.05
C TYR A 62 -11.03 1.59 4.17
N ILE A 63 -10.55 0.70 5.04
CA ILE A 63 -11.34 0.28 6.21
C ILE A 63 -11.63 1.49 7.09
N THR A 64 -10.62 2.29 7.38
CA THR A 64 -10.76 3.50 8.19
C THR A 64 -11.79 4.47 7.57
N LEU A 65 -11.79 4.55 6.24
CA LEU A 65 -12.72 5.43 5.52
C LEU A 65 -14.12 4.82 5.34
N GLY A 66 -14.35 3.61 5.85
CA GLY A 66 -15.64 2.93 5.70
C GLY A 66 -15.88 2.35 4.32
N LYS A 67 -14.82 2.19 3.52
CA LYS A 67 -14.92 1.67 2.15
C LYS A 67 -14.50 0.21 2.10
N MET A 68 -15.31 -0.64 2.70
CA MET A 68 -14.98 -2.07 2.83
C MET A 68 -14.83 -2.77 1.48
N ASN A 69 -15.64 -2.39 0.48
CA ASN A 69 -15.52 -2.99 -0.86
C ASN A 69 -14.15 -2.71 -1.48
N LYS A 70 -13.63 -1.50 -1.28
CA LYS A 70 -12.30 -1.14 -1.76
C LYS A 70 -11.21 -1.89 -1.00
N ALA A 71 -11.38 -2.06 0.29
CA ALA A 71 -10.45 -2.85 1.09
C ALA A 71 -10.38 -4.30 0.58
N ASN A 72 -11.52 -4.88 0.27
CA ASN A 72 -11.57 -6.24 -0.30
C ASN A 72 -10.90 -6.30 -1.67
N GLU A 73 -11.00 -5.26 -2.50
CA GLU A 73 -10.26 -5.21 -3.77
C GLU A 73 -8.75 -5.27 -3.54
N MET A 74 -8.26 -4.56 -2.54
CA MET A 74 -6.83 -4.61 -2.19
C MET A 74 -6.43 -6.02 -1.74
N LEU A 75 -7.29 -6.67 -0.97
CA LEU A 75 -7.04 -8.03 -0.51
C LEU A 75 -6.93 -9.01 -1.68
N LEU A 76 -7.82 -8.89 -2.66
CA LEU A 76 -7.77 -9.72 -3.87
C LEU A 76 -6.48 -9.49 -4.66
N LYS A 77 -6.04 -8.25 -4.76
CA LYS A 77 -4.78 -7.93 -5.42
C LYS A 77 -3.59 -8.57 -4.69
N LEU A 78 -3.59 -8.53 -3.37
CA LEU A 78 -2.54 -9.18 -2.59
C LEU A 78 -2.55 -10.70 -2.78
N GLU A 79 -3.73 -11.30 -2.85
CA GLU A 79 -3.82 -12.72 -3.13
C GLU A 79 -3.23 -13.07 -4.49
N THR A 80 -3.54 -12.28 -5.52
CA THR A 80 -3.01 -12.48 -6.86
C THR A 80 -1.51 -12.30 -6.91
N LEU A 81 -0.99 -11.29 -6.21
CA LEU A 81 0.44 -10.95 -6.26
C LEU A 81 1.31 -11.88 -5.41
N ALA A 82 0.82 -12.32 -4.27
CA ALA A 82 1.67 -12.98 -3.28
C ALA A 82 1.03 -14.20 -2.62
N GLY A 83 -0.22 -14.49 -2.92
CA GLY A 83 -0.93 -15.62 -2.32
C GLY A 83 -1.45 -15.30 -0.93
N THR A 84 -2.16 -16.27 -0.35
CA THR A 84 -2.85 -16.10 0.92
C THR A 84 -1.95 -16.25 2.15
N ASN A 85 -0.70 -16.69 1.94
CA ASN A 85 0.25 -16.90 3.04
C ASN A 85 1.18 -15.73 3.28
N SER A 86 1.13 -14.68 2.43
CA SER A 86 1.97 -13.52 2.64
C SER A 86 1.55 -12.76 3.90
N MET A 87 2.52 -12.11 4.53
CA MET A 87 2.26 -11.32 5.72
C MET A 87 1.25 -10.21 5.42
N GLU A 88 1.42 -9.56 4.27
CA GLU A 88 0.55 -8.45 3.87
C GLU A 88 -0.89 -8.90 3.68
N TYR A 89 -1.09 -10.04 3.01
CA TYR A 89 -2.44 -10.59 2.84
C TYR A 89 -3.07 -10.88 4.21
N ARG A 90 -2.33 -11.59 5.06
CA ARG A 90 -2.84 -12.02 6.36
C ARG A 90 -3.19 -10.83 7.25
N LYS A 91 -2.36 -9.79 7.23
CA LYS A 91 -2.62 -8.58 8.02
C LYS A 91 -3.87 -7.85 7.54
N LEU A 92 -4.01 -7.68 6.23
CA LEU A 92 -5.18 -7.00 5.70
C LEU A 92 -6.44 -7.81 5.92
N LYS A 93 -6.38 -9.13 5.71
CA LYS A 93 -7.53 -9.99 5.97
C LYS A 93 -7.96 -9.90 7.42
N SER A 94 -7.01 -9.92 8.34
CA SER A 94 -7.30 -9.79 9.77
C SER A 94 -7.97 -8.45 10.08
N ALA A 95 -7.47 -7.36 9.48
CA ALA A 95 -8.06 -6.04 9.67
C ALA A 95 -9.50 -5.99 9.16
N ILE A 96 -9.76 -6.60 8.01
CA ILE A 96 -11.12 -6.67 7.45
C ILE A 96 -12.03 -7.48 8.38
N ASP A 97 -11.55 -8.65 8.82
CA ASP A 97 -12.35 -9.55 9.67
C ASP A 97 -12.67 -8.93 11.03
N ASN A 98 -11.82 -8.04 11.51
CA ASN A 98 -11.99 -7.38 12.81
C ASN A 98 -12.70 -6.03 12.74
N SER A 99 -13.16 -5.63 11.58
CA SER A 99 -13.79 -4.33 11.42
C SER A 99 -15.32 -4.42 11.37
#